data_0e9ce3aec9cc6d42e38e4cb244663690
#
_entry.id   0e9ce3aec9cc6d42e38e4cb244663690
#
_cell.length_a   1.000
_cell.length_b   1.000
_cell.length_c   1.000
_cell.angle_alpha   90.00
_cell.angle_beta   90.00
_cell.angle_gamma   90.00
#
_symmetry.space_group_name_H-M   'P 1'
#
loop_
_entity.id
_entity.type
_entity.pdbx_description
1 polymer ?
#
loop_
_entity_poly.entity_id
_entity_poly.type
_entity_poly.pdbx_seq_one_letter_code
_entity_poly.pdbx_strand_id
1 'polypeptide(L)'
;MATDNVPFADDHGLNSKYGKMGRVLGSGAGGSVRLLKRNSDGVTFAVKQFRDRHSWESLKEYSKKVTAEFCIGSTLHHGNIIETLDIIQEGSHWYEVMEYAPFDLFAIVMTGKMSKEEISCSFKQILSGVAYLHGMGLAHRDLKLDNVVVNDRGIMKLIDFGSAVVFRYPFENDIVPASGMYHAVCRCI
;
A
#
# COMPACT_ATOMS: atom_id res chain seq x y z
N MET A 1 21.47 20.71 14.62
CA MET A 1 20.59 20.25 13.54
C MET A 1 20.16 18.85 13.96
N ALA A 2 18.94 18.71 14.44
CA ALA A 2 18.39 17.41 14.78
C ALA A 2 18.06 16.72 13.44
N THR A 3 18.72 15.63 13.14
CA THR A 3 18.30 14.72 12.07
C THR A 3 16.96 14.12 12.51
N ASP A 4 15.87 14.49 11.82
CA ASP A 4 14.57 13.86 12.00
C ASP A 4 14.66 12.41 11.48
N ASN A 5 15.27 11.54 12.28
CA ASN A 5 15.26 10.10 12.03
C ASN A 5 13.85 9.60 12.28
N VAL A 6 13.15 9.26 11.20
CA VAL A 6 11.92 8.48 11.30
C VAL A 6 12.31 7.07 11.75
N PRO A 7 11.73 6.53 12.85
CA PRO A 7 12.21 5.30 13.51
C PRO A 7 12.23 4.03 12.67
N PHE A 8 11.68 4.06 11.45
CA PHE A 8 11.55 2.91 10.57
C PHE A 8 12.14 3.12 9.16
N ALA A 9 12.74 4.29 8.87
CA ALA A 9 13.42 4.52 7.60
C ALA A 9 14.80 3.86 7.62
N ASP A 10 15.04 2.95 6.68
CA ASP A 10 16.35 2.31 6.51
C ASP A 10 17.32 3.29 5.85
N ASP A 11 18.47 3.54 6.49
CA ASP A 11 19.54 4.41 5.96
C ASP A 11 20.27 3.80 4.74
N HIS A 12 19.98 2.55 4.40
CA HIS A 12 20.51 1.92 3.19
C HIS A 12 19.65 2.31 1.99
N GLY A 13 20.23 3.03 1.04
CA GLY A 13 19.54 3.51 -0.16
C GLY A 13 18.78 2.40 -0.92
N LEU A 14 17.66 2.75 -1.51
CA LEU A 14 16.76 1.86 -2.27
C LEU A 14 17.53 1.00 -3.27
N ASN A 15 18.44 1.63 -4.02
CA ASN A 15 19.23 0.96 -5.05
C ASN A 15 20.19 -0.09 -4.48
N SER A 16 20.73 0.09 -3.29
CA SER A 16 21.65 -0.86 -2.65
C SER A 16 20.93 -2.09 -2.13
N LYS A 17 19.73 -1.91 -1.58
CA LYS A 17 18.96 -2.98 -0.96
C LYS A 17 18.10 -3.75 -1.97
N TYR A 18 17.47 -3.05 -2.90
CA TYR A 18 16.46 -3.62 -3.80
C TYR A 18 16.84 -3.58 -5.29
N GLY A 19 17.90 -2.84 -5.67
CA GLY A 19 18.35 -2.71 -7.06
C GLY A 19 17.81 -1.47 -7.76
N LYS A 20 18.01 -1.38 -9.08
CA LYS A 20 17.65 -0.19 -9.86
C LYS A 20 16.18 -0.15 -10.21
N MET A 21 15.61 1.06 -10.16
CA MET A 21 14.25 1.31 -10.64
C MET A 21 14.10 1.00 -12.12
N GLY A 22 13.06 0.21 -12.42
CA GLY A 22 12.68 -0.14 -13.79
C GLY A 22 11.50 0.69 -14.31
N ARG A 23 10.68 0.05 -15.16
CA ARG A 23 9.53 0.68 -15.82
C ARG A 23 8.47 1.16 -14.81
N VAL A 24 7.75 2.21 -15.21
CA VAL A 24 6.56 2.66 -14.49
C VAL A 24 5.44 1.63 -14.68
N LEU A 25 4.79 1.25 -13.58
CA LEU A 25 3.61 0.38 -13.55
C LEU A 25 2.32 1.19 -13.54
N GLY A 26 2.33 2.35 -12.86
CA GLY A 26 1.20 3.24 -12.75
C GLY A 26 1.61 4.58 -12.15
N SER A 27 0.75 5.58 -12.31
CA SER A 27 0.91 6.90 -11.69
C SER A 27 -0.45 7.50 -11.35
N GLY A 28 -0.52 8.25 -10.25
CA GLY A 28 -1.74 8.87 -9.77
C GLY A 28 -1.46 10.01 -8.79
N ALA A 29 -2.50 10.50 -8.14
CA ALA A 29 -2.40 11.62 -7.19
C ALA A 29 -1.49 11.32 -5.98
N GLY A 30 -1.35 10.05 -5.58
CA GLY A 30 -0.50 9.63 -4.46
C GLY A 30 0.98 9.46 -4.82
N GLY A 31 1.33 9.45 -6.10
CA GLY A 31 2.70 9.23 -6.58
C GLY A 31 2.76 8.31 -7.80
N SER A 32 3.89 7.66 -7.99
CA SER A 32 4.10 6.72 -9.09
C SER A 32 4.61 5.37 -8.57
N VAL A 33 4.15 4.29 -9.18
CA VAL A 33 4.61 2.93 -8.87
C VAL A 33 5.53 2.44 -9.98
N ARG A 34 6.67 1.90 -9.59
CA ARG A 34 7.68 1.36 -10.52
C ARG A 34 8.01 -0.08 -10.18
N LEU A 35 8.39 -0.83 -11.21
CA LEU A 35 8.98 -2.14 -11.05
C LEU A 35 10.43 -1.98 -10.56
N LEU A 36 10.84 -2.85 -9.65
CA LEU A 36 12.22 -2.94 -9.19
C LEU A 36 12.62 -4.41 -9.17
N LYS A 37 13.80 -4.70 -9.69
CA LYS A 37 14.34 -6.06 -9.71
C LYS A 37 15.65 -6.11 -8.94
N ARG A 38 15.68 -6.92 -7.88
CA ARG A 38 16.87 -7.10 -7.05
C ARG A 38 17.93 -7.90 -7.80
N ASN A 39 19.16 -7.37 -7.83
CA ASN A 39 20.25 -7.97 -8.61
C ASN A 39 20.77 -9.28 -8.00
N SER A 40 20.67 -9.46 -6.68
CA SER A 40 21.23 -10.62 -5.97
C SER A 40 20.51 -11.94 -6.25
N ASP A 41 19.19 -11.89 -6.41
CA ASP A 41 18.32 -13.07 -6.54
C ASP A 41 17.27 -12.96 -7.65
N GLY A 42 17.20 -11.81 -8.32
CA GLY A 42 16.24 -11.54 -9.38
C GLY A 42 14.79 -11.34 -8.92
N VAL A 43 14.54 -11.26 -7.61
CA VAL A 43 13.20 -11.00 -7.06
C VAL A 43 12.73 -9.63 -7.50
N THR A 44 11.46 -9.57 -7.88
CA THR A 44 10.81 -8.35 -8.38
C THR A 44 9.88 -7.77 -7.33
N PHE A 45 9.93 -6.45 -7.19
CA PHE A 45 9.13 -5.67 -6.26
C PHE A 45 8.36 -4.58 -7.00
N ALA A 46 7.26 -4.14 -6.42
CA ALA A 46 6.60 -2.87 -6.75
C ALA A 46 7.08 -1.82 -5.75
N VAL A 47 7.47 -0.65 -6.25
CA VAL A 47 7.93 0.46 -5.42
C VAL A 47 7.10 1.68 -5.73
N LYS A 48 6.36 2.15 -4.72
CA LYS A 48 5.61 3.41 -4.78
C LYS A 48 6.52 4.54 -4.34
N GLN A 49 6.85 5.43 -5.27
CA GLN A 49 7.42 6.73 -4.95
C GLN A 49 6.25 7.66 -4.61
N PHE A 50 6.19 8.11 -3.36
CA PHE A 50 5.19 9.10 -2.97
C PHE A 50 5.40 10.41 -3.72
N ARG A 51 4.29 11.15 -3.94
CA ARG A 51 4.37 12.51 -4.51
C ARG A 51 5.25 13.40 -3.67
N ASP A 52 5.80 14.42 -4.26
CA ASP A 52 6.52 15.43 -3.51
C ASP A 52 5.57 16.22 -2.58
N ARG A 53 6.16 16.72 -1.48
CA ARG A 53 5.45 17.58 -0.54
C ARG A 53 5.00 18.85 -1.22
N HIS A 54 3.74 19.19 -1.09
CA HIS A 54 3.24 20.48 -1.60
C HIS A 54 3.81 21.67 -0.79
N SER A 55 3.94 22.83 -1.42
CA SER A 55 4.50 24.02 -0.77
C SER A 55 3.70 24.51 0.44
N TRP A 56 2.40 24.23 0.49
CA TRP A 56 1.51 24.57 1.61
C TRP A 56 1.45 23.51 2.72
N GLU A 57 2.01 22.32 2.51
CA GLU A 57 2.08 21.27 3.53
C GLU A 57 3.31 21.49 4.40
N SER A 58 3.19 21.35 5.71
CA SER A 58 4.35 21.25 6.57
C SER A 58 5.05 19.89 6.38
N LEU A 59 6.36 19.83 6.63
CA LEU A 59 7.12 18.59 6.58
C LEU A 59 6.51 17.53 7.51
N LYS A 60 6.09 17.94 8.70
CA LYS A 60 5.49 17.05 9.71
C LYS A 60 4.17 16.45 9.21
N GLU A 61 3.30 17.23 8.57
CA GLU A 61 2.03 16.72 8.04
C GLU A 61 2.25 15.76 6.87
N TYR A 62 3.20 16.11 5.98
CA TYR A 62 3.54 15.24 4.85
C TYR A 62 4.13 13.91 5.31
N SER A 63 5.15 13.93 6.17
CA SER A 63 5.76 12.72 6.72
C SER A 63 4.73 11.86 7.46
N LYS A 64 3.82 12.49 8.23
CA LYS A 64 2.74 11.77 8.91
C LYS A 64 1.81 11.04 7.93
N LYS A 65 1.47 11.64 6.78
CA LYS A 65 0.64 10.98 5.77
C LYS A 65 1.34 9.78 5.16
N VAL A 66 2.59 9.94 4.76
CA VAL A 66 3.40 8.88 4.15
C VAL A 66 3.60 7.71 5.13
N THR A 67 4.01 8.00 6.35
CA THR A 67 4.24 6.96 7.36
C THR A 67 2.96 6.29 7.80
N ALA A 68 1.82 6.99 7.82
CA ALA A 68 0.52 6.41 8.14
C ALA A 68 0.10 5.34 7.12
N GLU A 69 0.26 5.60 5.83
CA GLU A 69 -0.03 4.64 4.77
C GLU A 69 0.84 3.38 4.91
N PHE A 70 2.15 3.57 5.09
CA PHE A 70 3.08 2.47 5.34
C PHE A 70 2.74 1.68 6.60
N CYS A 71 2.47 2.35 7.72
CA CYS A 71 2.14 1.69 8.98
C CYS A 71 0.89 0.81 8.84
N ILE A 72 -0.14 1.29 8.13
CA ILE A 72 -1.32 0.48 7.82
C ILE A 72 -0.89 -0.74 6.99
N GLY A 73 -0.22 -0.53 5.86
CA GLY A 73 0.17 -1.61 4.95
C GLY A 73 1.04 -2.67 5.63
N SER A 74 2.05 -2.24 6.41
CA SER A 74 3.00 -3.14 7.06
C SER A 74 2.41 -3.98 8.20
N THR A 75 1.25 -3.61 8.75
CA THR A 75 0.54 -4.40 9.77
C THR A 75 -0.45 -5.41 9.18
N LEU A 76 -0.68 -5.36 7.89
CA LEU A 76 -1.67 -6.20 7.21
C LEU A 76 -1.01 -7.44 6.61
N HIS A 77 -1.38 -8.62 7.12
CA HIS A 77 -0.88 -9.92 6.65
C HIS A 77 -2.05 -10.83 6.26
N HIS A 78 -2.41 -10.82 4.98
CA HIS A 78 -3.50 -11.64 4.46
C HIS A 78 -3.27 -11.97 2.98
N GLY A 79 -3.66 -13.17 2.54
CA GLY A 79 -3.44 -13.63 1.16
C GLY A 79 -4.03 -12.72 0.08
N ASN A 80 -5.11 -11.99 0.40
CA ASN A 80 -5.77 -11.07 -0.53
C ASN A 80 -5.47 -9.58 -0.23
N ILE A 81 -4.39 -9.29 0.47
CA ILE A 81 -3.83 -7.96 0.70
C ILE A 81 -2.41 -7.94 0.13
N ILE A 82 -2.01 -6.85 -0.51
CA ILE A 82 -0.62 -6.68 -0.95
C ILE A 82 0.30 -6.61 0.27
N GLU A 83 1.42 -7.29 0.24
CA GLU A 83 2.37 -7.25 1.33
C GLU A 83 3.26 -6.03 1.20
N THR A 84 3.26 -5.17 2.22
CA THR A 84 4.16 -4.02 2.35
C THR A 84 5.41 -4.47 3.11
N LEU A 85 6.58 -4.29 2.50
CA LEU A 85 7.84 -4.86 2.96
C LEU A 85 8.72 -3.83 3.65
N ASP A 86 8.75 -2.59 3.15
CA ASP A 86 9.71 -1.59 3.62
C ASP A 86 9.28 -0.16 3.28
N ILE A 87 9.82 0.81 4.02
CA ILE A 87 9.76 2.23 3.69
C ILE A 87 11.17 2.82 3.73
N ILE A 88 11.54 3.54 2.68
CA ILE A 88 12.87 4.13 2.53
C ILE A 88 12.74 5.61 2.23
N GLN A 89 13.51 6.43 2.92
CA GLN A 89 13.64 7.84 2.62
C GLN A 89 15.01 8.12 1.97
N GLU A 90 14.98 8.70 0.78
CA GLU A 90 16.18 9.20 0.09
C GLU A 90 16.05 10.69 -0.17
N GLY A 91 16.76 11.50 0.59
CA GLY A 91 16.64 12.95 0.54
C GLY A 91 15.22 13.42 0.90
N SER A 92 14.53 14.05 -0.06
CA SER A 92 13.14 14.51 0.10
C SER A 92 12.10 13.49 -0.35
N HIS A 93 12.52 12.37 -0.96
CA HIS A 93 11.61 11.38 -1.54
C HIS A 93 11.40 10.20 -0.60
N TRP A 94 10.17 9.69 -0.60
CA TRP A 94 9.77 8.51 0.15
C TRP A 94 9.38 7.41 -0.81
N TYR A 95 9.76 6.18 -0.47
CA TYR A 95 9.53 4.99 -1.26
C TYR A 95 8.94 3.89 -0.37
N GLU A 96 7.81 3.34 -0.77
CA GLU A 96 7.22 2.14 -0.15
C GLU A 96 7.50 0.94 -1.05
N VAL A 97 8.12 -0.09 -0.49
CA VAL A 97 8.45 -1.33 -1.20
C VAL A 97 7.40 -2.38 -0.87
N MET A 98 6.82 -2.98 -1.90
CA MET A 98 5.75 -3.96 -1.79
C MET A 98 6.05 -5.20 -2.64
N GLU A 99 5.37 -6.31 -2.35
CA GLU A 99 5.36 -7.44 -3.28
C GLU A 99 4.84 -7.01 -4.65
N TYR A 100 5.29 -7.70 -5.68
CA TYR A 100 4.87 -7.43 -7.05
C TYR A 100 3.82 -8.44 -7.53
N ALA A 101 2.70 -7.95 -8.00
CA ALA A 101 1.69 -8.72 -8.71
C ALA A 101 1.58 -8.19 -10.15
N PRO A 102 1.77 -9.06 -11.17
CA PRO A 102 2.01 -8.60 -12.55
C PRO A 102 0.76 -8.16 -13.30
N PHE A 103 -0.44 -8.51 -12.82
CA PHE A 103 -1.67 -8.27 -13.56
C PHE A 103 -2.59 -7.30 -12.84
N ASP A 104 -3.23 -6.43 -13.60
CA ASP A 104 -4.25 -5.50 -13.14
C ASP A 104 -5.64 -6.11 -13.39
N LEU A 105 -6.46 -6.17 -12.33
CA LEU A 105 -7.80 -6.75 -12.43
C LEU A 105 -8.71 -5.91 -13.34
N PHE A 106 -8.59 -4.58 -13.34
CA PHE A 106 -9.35 -3.73 -14.26
C PHE A 106 -9.08 -4.13 -15.72
N ALA A 107 -7.79 -4.28 -16.08
CA ALA A 107 -7.41 -4.70 -17.42
C ALA A 107 -7.96 -6.10 -17.77
N ILE A 108 -7.93 -7.04 -16.83
CA ILE A 108 -8.49 -8.38 -17.03
C ILE A 108 -10.01 -8.31 -17.29
N VAL A 109 -10.74 -7.58 -16.45
CA VAL A 109 -12.20 -7.40 -16.58
C VAL A 109 -12.57 -6.77 -17.93
N MET A 110 -11.80 -5.76 -18.36
CA MET A 110 -12.03 -5.06 -19.63
C MET A 110 -11.82 -5.94 -20.86
N THR A 111 -11.17 -7.08 -20.75
CA THR A 111 -11.13 -8.07 -21.86
C THR A 111 -12.48 -8.69 -22.19
N GLY A 112 -13.43 -8.66 -21.23
CA GLY A 112 -14.74 -9.31 -21.34
C GLY A 112 -14.69 -10.84 -21.43
N LYS A 113 -13.54 -11.46 -21.12
CA LYS A 113 -13.30 -12.91 -21.31
C LYS A 113 -13.40 -13.73 -20.03
N MET A 114 -13.63 -13.11 -18.88
CA MET A 114 -13.77 -13.84 -17.63
C MET A 114 -15.02 -14.72 -17.64
N SER A 115 -14.88 -15.98 -17.24
CA SER A 115 -15.99 -16.87 -16.99
C SER A 115 -16.77 -16.46 -15.74
N LYS A 116 -17.99 -17.00 -15.57
CA LYS A 116 -18.78 -16.73 -14.34
C LYS A 116 -18.08 -17.26 -13.09
N GLU A 117 -17.39 -18.38 -13.23
CA GLU A 117 -16.62 -19.02 -12.14
C GLU A 117 -15.42 -18.15 -11.74
N GLU A 118 -14.69 -17.59 -12.72
CA GLU A 118 -13.57 -16.68 -12.46
C GLU A 118 -14.04 -15.38 -11.80
N ILE A 119 -15.17 -14.81 -12.27
CA ILE A 119 -15.77 -13.62 -11.63
C ILE A 119 -16.17 -13.93 -10.18
N SER A 120 -16.84 -15.07 -9.96
CA SER A 120 -17.28 -15.48 -8.61
C SER A 120 -16.08 -15.73 -7.68
N CYS A 121 -15.02 -16.37 -8.20
CA CYS A 121 -13.79 -16.62 -7.46
C CYS A 121 -13.09 -15.30 -7.09
N SER A 122 -12.94 -14.38 -8.06
CA SER A 122 -12.34 -13.06 -7.85
C SER A 122 -13.09 -12.25 -6.80
N PHE A 123 -14.42 -12.21 -6.91
CA PHE A 123 -15.28 -11.51 -5.96
C PHE A 123 -15.14 -12.08 -4.54
N LYS A 124 -15.13 -13.41 -4.39
CA LYS A 124 -14.95 -14.07 -3.10
C LYS A 124 -13.58 -13.74 -2.47
N GLN A 125 -12.52 -13.68 -3.26
CA GLN A 125 -11.18 -13.31 -2.79
C GLN A 125 -11.14 -11.86 -2.32
N ILE A 126 -11.73 -10.93 -3.09
CA ILE A 126 -11.82 -9.51 -2.71
C ILE A 126 -12.61 -9.37 -1.40
N LEU A 127 -13.76 -10.04 -1.27
CA LEU A 127 -14.54 -10.03 -0.02
C LEU A 127 -13.75 -10.58 1.16
N SER A 128 -12.92 -11.61 0.96
CA SER A 128 -12.04 -12.14 2.01
C SER A 128 -11.04 -11.08 2.49
N GLY A 129 -10.41 -10.35 1.58
CA GLY A 129 -9.52 -9.25 1.92
C GLY A 129 -10.25 -8.10 2.66
N VAL A 130 -11.44 -7.72 2.19
CA VAL A 130 -12.27 -6.69 2.84
C VAL A 130 -12.71 -7.12 4.25
N ALA A 131 -13.16 -8.37 4.39
CA ALA A 131 -13.56 -8.91 5.70
C ALA A 131 -12.39 -8.91 6.70
N TYR A 132 -11.18 -9.24 6.22
CA TYR A 132 -9.97 -9.13 7.03
C TYR A 132 -9.72 -7.68 7.48
N LEU A 133 -9.76 -6.69 6.57
CA LEU A 133 -9.59 -5.28 6.91
C LEU A 133 -10.61 -4.84 7.96
N HIS A 134 -11.89 -5.18 7.76
CA HIS A 134 -12.95 -4.85 8.72
C HIS A 134 -12.74 -5.53 10.08
N GLY A 135 -12.24 -6.77 10.09
CA GLY A 135 -11.84 -7.47 11.31
C GLY A 135 -10.74 -6.75 12.08
N MET A 136 -9.81 -6.12 11.36
CA MET A 136 -8.74 -5.28 11.91
C MET A 136 -9.21 -3.86 12.29
N GLY A 137 -10.50 -3.54 12.12
CA GLY A 137 -11.04 -2.22 12.38
C GLY A 137 -10.69 -1.16 11.34
N LEU A 138 -10.32 -1.57 10.12
CA LEU A 138 -9.90 -0.71 9.02
C LEU A 138 -10.95 -0.68 7.90
N ALA A 139 -11.21 0.49 7.34
CA ALA A 139 -11.99 0.67 6.12
C ALA A 139 -11.09 1.19 4.99
N HIS A 140 -11.12 0.53 3.83
CA HIS A 140 -10.27 0.88 2.68
C HIS A 140 -10.66 2.22 2.05
N ARG A 141 -11.95 2.47 1.85
CA ARG A 141 -12.62 3.68 1.31
C ARG A 141 -12.36 4.03 -0.17
N ASP A 142 -11.53 3.27 -0.88
CA ASP A 142 -11.32 3.45 -2.33
C ASP A 142 -11.29 2.09 -3.05
N LEU A 143 -12.28 1.22 -2.75
CA LEU A 143 -12.39 -0.08 -3.42
C LEU A 143 -12.91 0.12 -4.85
N LYS A 144 -12.08 -0.26 -5.81
CA LYS A 144 -12.38 -0.28 -7.24
C LYS A 144 -11.47 -1.32 -7.92
N LEU A 145 -11.74 -1.66 -9.17
CA LEU A 145 -10.95 -2.66 -9.90
C LEU A 145 -9.48 -2.25 -10.05
N ASP A 146 -9.21 -0.94 -10.21
CA ASP A 146 -7.85 -0.39 -10.31
C ASP A 146 -7.02 -0.62 -9.02
N ASN A 147 -7.68 -0.82 -7.89
CA ASN A 147 -7.04 -1.07 -6.60
C ASN A 147 -7.04 -2.57 -6.23
N VAL A 148 -7.10 -3.44 -7.27
CA VAL A 148 -6.91 -4.89 -7.14
C VAL A 148 -5.92 -5.35 -8.20
N VAL A 149 -4.85 -5.98 -7.74
CA VAL A 149 -3.88 -6.65 -8.62
C VAL A 149 -3.98 -8.16 -8.46
N VAL A 150 -3.44 -8.89 -9.44
CA VAL A 150 -3.50 -10.35 -9.48
C VAL A 150 -2.08 -10.89 -9.63
N ASN A 151 -1.69 -11.83 -8.78
CA ASN A 151 -0.38 -12.46 -8.91
C ASN A 151 -0.40 -13.58 -9.98
N ASP A 152 0.74 -14.19 -10.21
CA ASP A 152 0.95 -15.28 -11.18
C ASP A 152 0.17 -16.56 -10.87
N ARG A 153 -0.34 -16.71 -9.63
CA ARG A 153 -1.18 -17.84 -9.19
C ARG A 153 -2.68 -17.52 -9.25
N GLY A 154 -3.08 -16.36 -9.78
CA GLY A 154 -4.47 -15.94 -9.83
C GLY A 154 -5.04 -15.45 -8.49
N ILE A 155 -4.16 -15.07 -7.55
CA ILE A 155 -4.60 -14.52 -6.26
C ILE A 155 -4.81 -13.02 -6.38
N MET A 156 -6.02 -12.58 -6.03
CA MET A 156 -6.41 -11.17 -5.97
C MET A 156 -5.81 -10.52 -4.73
N LYS A 157 -5.23 -9.33 -4.88
CA LYS A 157 -4.61 -8.57 -3.79
C LYS A 157 -5.09 -7.12 -3.81
N LEU A 158 -5.65 -6.67 -2.69
CA LEU A 158 -6.03 -5.27 -2.51
C LEU A 158 -4.77 -4.42 -2.33
N ILE A 159 -4.75 -3.25 -2.96
CA ILE A 159 -3.64 -2.29 -2.94
C ILE A 159 -4.15 -0.88 -2.60
N ASP A 160 -3.22 0.04 -2.33
CA ASP A 160 -3.46 1.48 -2.13
C ASP A 160 -4.31 1.80 -0.88
N PHE A 161 -3.64 1.79 0.27
CA PHE A 161 -4.23 2.13 1.57
C PHE A 161 -4.17 3.63 1.90
N GLY A 162 -3.81 4.49 0.94
CA GLY A 162 -3.70 5.94 1.13
C GLY A 162 -5.00 6.62 1.56
N SER A 163 -6.15 6.00 1.27
CA SER A 163 -7.47 6.44 1.73
C SER A 163 -7.99 5.67 2.95
N ALA A 164 -7.27 4.66 3.42
CA ALA A 164 -7.75 3.82 4.50
C ALA A 164 -7.86 4.57 5.83
N VAL A 165 -8.80 4.14 6.66
CA VAL A 165 -9.02 4.73 7.99
C VAL A 165 -9.30 3.66 9.03
N VAL A 166 -8.86 3.92 10.25
CA VAL A 166 -9.23 3.14 11.42
C VAL A 166 -10.62 3.61 11.88
N PHE A 167 -11.60 2.72 11.88
CA PHE A 167 -12.93 2.99 12.40
C PHE A 167 -13.17 2.33 13.77
N ARG A 168 -12.32 1.36 14.16
CA ARG A 168 -12.36 0.70 15.46
C ARG A 168 -10.94 0.31 15.86
N TYR A 169 -10.53 0.68 17.06
CA TYR A 169 -9.24 0.24 17.59
C TYR A 169 -9.26 -1.22 18.04
N PRO A 170 -8.12 -1.92 17.97
CA PRO A 170 -7.98 -3.22 18.62
C PRO A 170 -8.36 -3.10 20.10
N PHE A 171 -9.15 -4.06 20.57
CA PHE A 171 -9.63 -4.14 21.96
C PHE A 171 -10.63 -3.07 22.41
N GLU A 172 -11.08 -2.19 21.53
CA GLU A 172 -12.16 -1.24 21.79
C GLU A 172 -13.46 -1.69 21.11
N ASN A 173 -14.57 -1.52 21.80
CA ASN A 173 -15.91 -1.83 21.27
C ASN A 173 -16.52 -0.62 20.54
N ASP A 174 -16.01 0.57 20.82
CA ASP A 174 -16.56 1.81 20.29
C ASP A 174 -15.99 2.12 18.91
N ILE A 175 -16.86 2.66 18.05
CA ILE A 175 -16.47 3.15 16.73
C ILE A 175 -15.82 4.53 16.89
N VAL A 176 -14.67 4.72 16.28
CA VAL A 176 -13.96 6.01 16.28
C VAL A 176 -14.77 7.04 15.49
N PRO A 177 -15.12 8.21 16.08
CA PRO A 177 -15.79 9.27 15.34
C PRO A 177 -14.95 9.74 14.14
N ALA A 178 -15.61 10.11 13.03
CA ALA A 178 -14.93 10.54 11.79
C ALA A 178 -13.93 11.70 12.00
N SER A 179 -14.16 12.58 12.97
CA SER A 179 -13.26 13.67 13.36
C SER A 179 -11.95 13.21 14.01
N GLY A 180 -11.90 12.00 14.56
CA GLY A 180 -10.73 11.41 15.21
C GLY A 180 -9.86 10.52 14.30
N MET A 181 -10.31 10.22 13.08
CA MET A 181 -9.69 9.20 12.22
C MET A 181 -8.24 9.48 11.83
N TYR A 182 -7.83 10.75 11.72
CA TYR A 182 -6.45 11.12 11.38
C TYR A 182 -5.47 10.99 12.55
N HIS A 183 -5.95 11.00 13.79
CA HIS A 183 -5.12 10.79 14.98
C HIS A 183 -4.93 9.30 15.33
N ALA A 184 -5.75 8.45 14.74
CA ALA A 184 -5.84 7.05 15.10
C ALA A 184 -4.59 6.23 14.71
N VAL A 185 -4.04 6.49 13.53
CA VAL A 185 -2.93 5.69 12.97
C VAL A 185 -1.64 5.80 13.78
N CYS A 186 -1.39 6.93 14.45
CA CYS A 186 -0.16 7.15 15.23
C CYS A 186 -0.17 6.60 16.67
N ARG A 187 -1.27 5.96 17.13
CA ARG A 187 -1.34 5.37 18.48
C ARG A 187 -1.05 3.88 18.54
N CYS A 188 -0.92 3.23 17.39
CA CYS A 188 -0.66 1.79 17.31
C CYS A 188 0.81 1.41 17.13
N ILE A 189 1.73 2.38 17.33
CA ILE A 189 3.19 2.19 17.25
C ILE A 189 3.80 2.48 18.61
#